data_723fff27ce87374ab8824f8f7b17b8e2
#
_entry.id   723fff27ce87374ab8824f8f7b17b8e2
#
_cell.length_a   1.000
_cell.length_b   1.000
_cell.length_c   1.000
_cell.angle_alpha   90.00
_cell.angle_beta   90.00
_cell.angle_gamma   90.00
#
_symmetry.space_group_name_H-M   'P 1'
#
loop_
_entity.id
_entity.type
_entity.pdbx_description
1 polymer ?
#
loop_
_entity_poly.entity_id
_entity_poly.type
_entity_poly.pdbx_seq_one_letter_code
_entity_poly.pdbx_strand_id
1 'polypeptide(L)'
;GFAGEEEKTVKIGNHIASFRRRGQQRSRRTRMHFGEDVGQEEMSSLLDDVVDTCPVPMDQRPSSQLKEVAEGLVSGWGGLDGKSYAVRLTILCGFFFTVIAYPIASETYNPEIQWTEAHVAAMLGSLVAVSAITLNIHNSWDYVRNRLLSATIEYEETGWYDGQVYVKTPEM
;
A
#
# COMPACT_ATOMS: atom_id res chain seq x y z
N GLY A 1 38.96 0.24 29.56
CA GLY A 1 38.27 0.96 28.51
C GLY A 1 36.81 0.54 28.33
N PHE A 2 36.34 -0.59 28.90
CA PHE A 2 34.97 -1.10 28.71
C PHE A 2 33.89 -0.46 29.60
N ALA A 3 34.23 0.04 30.77
CA ALA A 3 33.26 0.63 31.71
C ALA A 3 32.76 2.02 31.33
N GLY A 4 33.46 2.75 30.48
CA GLY A 4 33.09 4.13 30.07
C GLY A 4 32.08 4.18 28.93
N GLU A 5 31.95 3.13 28.14
CA GLU A 5 31.01 3.08 27.02
C GLU A 5 29.60 2.66 27.49
N GLU A 6 29.49 1.77 28.45
CA GLU A 6 28.19 1.40 29.00
C GLU A 6 27.52 2.57 29.76
N GLU A 7 28.30 3.38 30.48
CA GLU A 7 27.75 4.54 31.19
C GLU A 7 27.21 5.62 30.22
N LYS A 8 27.86 5.80 29.07
CA LYS A 8 27.37 6.74 28.04
C LYS A 8 26.10 6.25 27.37
N THR A 9 25.97 4.95 27.08
CA THR A 9 24.78 4.35 26.45
C THR A 9 23.58 4.42 27.38
N VAL A 10 23.75 4.20 28.67
CA VAL A 10 22.68 4.32 29.67
C VAL A 10 22.22 5.78 29.83
N LYS A 11 23.14 6.75 29.81
CA LYS A 11 22.78 8.19 29.85
C LYS A 11 22.01 8.66 28.64
N ILE A 12 22.37 8.19 27.45
CA ILE A 12 21.66 8.52 26.21
C ILE A 12 20.26 7.89 26.20
N GLY A 13 20.12 6.63 26.63
CA GLY A 13 18.84 5.94 26.76
C GLY A 13 17.88 6.66 27.71
N ASN A 14 18.37 7.14 28.85
CA ASN A 14 17.58 7.87 29.83
C ASN A 14 17.19 9.28 29.34
N HIS A 15 18.03 9.92 28.52
CA HIS A 15 17.72 11.22 27.94
C HIS A 15 16.61 11.12 26.87
N ILE A 16 16.65 10.07 26.03
CA ILE A 16 15.61 9.80 25.02
C ILE A 16 14.28 9.44 25.68
N ALA A 17 14.32 8.63 26.74
CA ALA A 17 13.11 8.26 27.49
C ALA A 17 12.46 9.47 28.18
N SER A 18 13.27 10.41 28.68
CA SER A 18 12.77 11.65 29.30
C SER A 18 12.15 12.61 28.29
N PHE A 19 12.71 12.66 27.08
CA PHE A 19 12.18 13.49 25.99
C PHE A 19 10.84 12.95 25.48
N ARG A 20 10.71 11.62 25.36
CA ARG A 20 9.48 10.94 24.97
C ARG A 20 8.35 11.15 26.00
N ARG A 21 8.66 11.12 27.30
CA ARG A 21 7.69 11.39 28.38
C ARG A 21 7.24 12.86 28.40
N ARG A 22 8.14 13.81 28.13
CA ARG A 22 7.78 15.25 28.03
C ARG A 22 6.93 15.55 26.80
N GLY A 23 7.16 14.89 25.67
CA GLY A 23 6.31 15.02 24.48
C GLY A 23 4.89 14.50 24.72
N GLN A 24 4.76 13.36 25.40
CA GLN A 24 3.46 12.78 25.76
C GLN A 24 2.70 13.60 26.82
N GLN A 25 3.41 14.19 27.80
CA GLN A 25 2.79 15.08 28.80
C GLN A 25 2.35 16.42 28.18
N ARG A 26 3.11 16.94 27.22
CA ARG A 26 2.72 18.17 26.52
C ARG A 26 1.49 17.96 25.64
N SER A 27 1.40 16.82 24.98
CA SER A 27 0.21 16.41 24.20
C SER A 27 -1.04 16.22 25.08
N ARG A 28 -0.87 15.62 26.28
CA ARG A 28 -1.98 15.50 27.25
C ARG A 28 -2.39 16.84 27.85
N ARG A 29 -1.45 17.77 28.11
CA ARG A 29 -1.75 19.09 28.66
C ARG A 29 -2.44 20.00 27.66
N THR A 30 -2.12 19.90 26.38
CA THR A 30 -2.80 20.65 25.32
C THR A 30 -4.23 20.11 25.12
N ARG A 31 -4.45 18.80 25.36
CA ARG A 31 -5.78 18.17 25.26
C ARG A 31 -6.67 18.46 26.50
N MET A 32 -6.09 18.85 27.65
CA MET A 32 -6.85 19.18 28.85
C MET A 32 -7.20 20.67 28.98
N HIS A 33 -6.70 21.54 28.08
CA HIS A 33 -6.99 22.97 28.16
C HIS A 33 -7.89 23.49 27.04
N PHE A 34 -8.32 22.61 26.14
CA PHE A 34 -9.46 22.86 25.26
C PHE A 34 -10.62 22.05 25.82
N GLY A 35 -11.07 22.51 26.99
CA GLY A 35 -12.31 22.06 27.57
C GLY A 35 -13.43 22.66 26.77
N GLU A 36 -14.24 21.75 26.26
CA GLU A 36 -15.68 21.89 26.30
C GLU A 36 -16.27 20.82 25.40
N ASP A 37 -17.06 20.00 26.01
CA ASP A 37 -17.83 18.91 25.43
C ASP A 37 -18.90 19.38 24.41
N VAL A 38 -18.74 20.53 23.77
CA VAL A 38 -19.67 21.05 22.75
C VAL A 38 -19.13 20.90 21.33
N GLY A 39 -17.86 20.48 21.17
CA GLY A 39 -17.20 20.51 19.85
C GLY A 39 -17.14 19.21 19.09
N GLN A 40 -17.32 18.05 19.71
CA GLN A 40 -17.09 16.79 18.98
C GLN A 40 -18.31 16.34 18.18
N GLU A 41 -19.51 16.53 18.67
CA GLU A 41 -20.74 16.22 17.92
C GLU A 41 -21.01 17.28 16.83
N GLU A 42 -20.80 18.56 17.12
CA GLU A 42 -20.86 19.60 16.09
C GLU A 42 -19.76 19.48 15.05
N MET A 43 -18.53 19.16 15.45
CA MET A 43 -17.42 18.96 14.52
C MET A 43 -17.63 17.71 13.66
N SER A 44 -18.19 16.63 14.20
CA SER A 44 -18.54 15.44 13.41
C SER A 44 -19.70 15.70 12.46
N SER A 45 -20.71 16.46 12.87
CA SER A 45 -21.82 16.83 11.99
C SER A 45 -21.39 17.80 10.89
N LEU A 46 -20.52 18.75 11.20
CA LEU A 46 -19.93 19.65 10.20
C LEU A 46 -19.00 18.92 9.22
N LEU A 47 -18.26 17.92 9.70
CA LEU A 47 -17.44 17.08 8.84
C LEU A 47 -18.30 16.15 7.98
N ASP A 48 -19.39 15.63 8.50
CA ASP A 48 -20.37 14.84 7.74
C ASP A 48 -21.07 15.72 6.69
N ASP A 49 -21.45 16.95 7.03
CA ASP A 49 -22.04 17.90 6.10
C ASP A 49 -21.05 18.34 5.00
N VAL A 50 -19.76 18.50 5.32
CA VAL A 50 -18.70 18.80 4.34
C VAL A 50 -18.41 17.59 3.46
N VAL A 51 -18.48 16.39 4.01
CA VAL A 51 -18.34 15.12 3.26
C VAL A 51 -19.53 14.91 2.33
N ASP A 52 -20.73 15.27 2.75
CA ASP A 52 -21.93 15.19 1.90
C ASP A 52 -22.01 16.29 0.82
N THR A 53 -21.24 17.38 0.96
CA THR A 53 -21.20 18.45 -0.04
C THR A 53 -20.26 18.12 -1.23
N CYS A 54 -19.48 17.03 -1.14
CA CYS A 54 -18.62 16.61 -2.24
C CYS A 54 -19.44 15.85 -3.29
N PRO A 55 -19.55 16.37 -4.53
CA PRO A 55 -20.34 15.72 -5.59
C PRO A 55 -19.75 14.40 -6.06
N VAL A 56 -18.50 14.08 -5.69
CA VAL A 56 -17.82 12.85 -6.11
C VAL A 56 -18.33 11.65 -5.33
N PRO A 57 -18.89 10.60 -5.97
CA PRO A 57 -19.30 9.37 -5.31
C PRO A 57 -18.18 8.74 -4.48
N MET A 58 -18.52 8.11 -3.36
CA MET A 58 -17.56 7.55 -2.40
C MET A 58 -16.60 6.54 -3.03
N ASP A 59 -17.09 5.69 -3.91
CA ASP A 59 -16.34 4.66 -4.65
C ASP A 59 -15.34 5.26 -5.66
N GLN A 60 -15.63 6.45 -6.19
CA GLN A 60 -14.76 7.15 -7.14
C GLN A 60 -13.74 8.07 -6.47
N ARG A 61 -13.79 8.25 -5.14
CA ARG A 61 -12.82 9.04 -4.41
C ARG A 61 -11.44 8.37 -4.39
N PRO A 62 -10.35 9.11 -4.62
CA PRO A 62 -8.99 8.52 -4.64
C PRO A 62 -8.61 7.81 -3.34
N SER A 63 -9.13 8.29 -2.20
CA SER A 63 -8.91 7.67 -0.88
C SER A 63 -9.57 6.28 -0.76
N SER A 64 -10.76 6.10 -1.34
CA SER A 64 -11.46 4.81 -1.37
C SER A 64 -10.75 3.83 -2.30
N GLN A 65 -10.31 4.30 -3.46
CA GLN A 65 -9.53 3.50 -4.41
C GLN A 65 -8.18 3.08 -3.85
N LEU A 66 -7.52 3.94 -3.06
CA LEU A 66 -6.31 3.56 -2.35
C LEU A 66 -6.55 2.40 -1.39
N LYS A 67 -7.65 2.43 -0.63
CA LYS A 67 -8.01 1.35 0.28
C LYS A 67 -8.29 0.06 -0.49
N GLU A 68 -9.05 0.14 -1.56
CA GLU A 68 -9.37 -1.01 -2.42
C GLU A 68 -8.10 -1.67 -2.98
N VAL A 69 -7.15 -0.89 -3.50
CA VAL A 69 -5.87 -1.42 -3.98
C VAL A 69 -5.03 -2.00 -2.86
N ALA A 70 -5.01 -1.36 -1.67
CA ALA A 70 -4.25 -1.82 -0.52
C ALA A 70 -4.82 -3.11 0.11
N GLU A 71 -6.14 -3.30 0.07
CA GLU A 71 -6.84 -4.47 0.60
C GLU A 71 -6.94 -5.62 -0.42
N GLY A 72 -6.63 -5.36 -1.68
CA GLY A 72 -6.67 -6.35 -2.75
C GLY A 72 -5.69 -7.50 -2.52
N LEU A 73 -6.12 -8.74 -2.86
CA LEU A 73 -5.36 -9.98 -2.62
C LEU A 73 -3.95 -9.96 -3.21
N VAL A 74 -3.79 -9.41 -4.41
CA VAL A 74 -2.52 -9.34 -5.13
C VAL A 74 -1.99 -7.91 -5.14
N SER A 75 -2.84 -6.93 -5.42
CA SER A 75 -2.46 -5.52 -5.46
C SER A 75 -1.94 -5.01 -4.12
N GLY A 76 -2.50 -5.48 -3.00
CA GLY A 76 -2.04 -5.15 -1.64
C GLY A 76 -0.58 -5.53 -1.35
N TRP A 77 0.01 -6.39 -2.18
CA TRP A 77 1.44 -6.72 -2.02
C TRP A 77 2.37 -5.53 -2.31
N GLY A 78 1.94 -4.58 -3.14
CA GLY A 78 2.71 -3.37 -3.42
C GLY A 78 2.92 -2.45 -2.22
N GLY A 79 2.10 -2.57 -1.17
CA GLY A 79 2.25 -1.84 0.10
C GLY A 79 3.13 -2.55 1.14
N LEU A 80 3.65 -3.75 0.84
CA LEU A 80 4.47 -4.52 1.78
C LEU A 80 5.93 -4.05 1.81
N ASP A 81 6.61 -4.38 2.90
CA ASP A 81 8.07 -4.27 2.97
C ASP A 81 8.75 -5.11 1.88
N GLY A 82 9.85 -4.58 1.32
CA GLY A 82 10.52 -5.19 0.18
C GLY A 82 10.92 -6.66 0.36
N LYS A 83 11.28 -7.08 1.58
CA LYS A 83 11.58 -8.48 1.89
C LYS A 83 10.35 -9.36 1.80
N SER A 84 9.24 -8.93 2.39
CA SER A 84 7.97 -9.67 2.37
C SER A 84 7.41 -9.77 0.95
N TYR A 85 7.54 -8.72 0.17
CA TYR A 85 7.18 -8.70 -1.24
C TYR A 85 8.01 -9.70 -2.06
N ALA A 86 9.34 -9.68 -1.91
CA ALA A 86 10.23 -10.60 -2.61
C ALA A 86 9.95 -12.08 -2.26
N VAL A 87 9.70 -12.39 -0.99
CA VAL A 87 9.35 -13.75 -0.55
C VAL A 87 8.06 -14.22 -1.22
N ARG A 88 7.03 -13.38 -1.27
CA ARG A 88 5.76 -13.74 -1.93
C ARG A 88 5.94 -13.98 -3.43
N LEU A 89 6.72 -13.13 -4.11
CA LEU A 89 7.03 -13.32 -5.53
C LEU A 89 7.82 -14.61 -5.76
N THR A 90 8.78 -14.94 -4.89
CA THR A 90 9.56 -16.19 -5.01
C THR A 90 8.67 -17.42 -4.84
N ILE A 91 7.76 -17.42 -3.86
CA ILE A 91 6.80 -18.50 -3.65
C ILE A 91 5.88 -18.63 -4.88
N LEU A 92 5.39 -17.52 -5.41
CA LEU A 92 4.54 -17.50 -6.59
C LEU A 92 5.28 -18.02 -7.83
N CYS A 93 6.55 -17.61 -8.00
CA CYS A 93 7.41 -18.12 -9.07
C CYS A 93 7.61 -19.63 -8.98
N GLY A 94 7.91 -20.14 -7.78
CA GLY A 94 8.03 -21.59 -7.54
C GLY A 94 6.73 -22.34 -7.84
N PHE A 95 5.60 -21.78 -7.48
CA PHE A 95 4.29 -22.33 -7.81
C PHE A 95 4.06 -22.40 -9.33
N PHE A 96 4.26 -21.30 -10.05
CA PHE A 96 4.13 -21.27 -11.51
C PHE A 96 5.11 -22.22 -12.20
N PHE A 97 6.34 -22.29 -11.69
CA PHE A 97 7.35 -23.19 -12.20
C PHE A 97 6.93 -24.66 -12.09
N THR A 98 6.52 -25.08 -10.88
CA THR A 98 6.25 -26.50 -10.62
C THR A 98 4.91 -26.98 -11.16
N VAL A 99 3.86 -26.14 -11.10
CA VAL A 99 2.49 -26.55 -11.41
C VAL A 99 2.14 -26.33 -12.89
N ILE A 100 2.70 -25.31 -13.51
CA ILE A 100 2.30 -24.90 -14.86
C ILE A 100 3.46 -25.06 -15.85
N ALA A 101 4.58 -24.39 -15.60
CA ALA A 101 5.63 -24.27 -16.59
C ALA A 101 6.42 -25.57 -16.81
N TYR A 102 6.73 -26.28 -15.72
CA TYR A 102 7.48 -27.52 -15.83
C TYR A 102 6.71 -28.68 -16.51
N PRO A 103 5.43 -28.93 -16.20
CA PRO A 103 4.65 -29.94 -16.94
C PRO A 103 4.56 -29.63 -18.44
N ILE A 104 4.33 -28.38 -18.80
CA ILE A 104 4.26 -27.96 -20.22
C ILE A 104 5.63 -28.14 -20.91
N ALA A 105 6.71 -27.77 -20.24
CA ALA A 105 8.06 -27.93 -20.79
C ALA A 105 8.44 -29.40 -20.94
N SER A 106 8.04 -30.28 -20.01
CA SER A 106 8.33 -31.71 -20.06
C SER A 106 7.60 -32.46 -21.18
N GLU A 107 6.48 -31.93 -21.66
CA GLU A 107 5.81 -32.46 -22.86
C GLU A 107 6.53 -32.09 -24.16
N THR A 108 7.23 -30.94 -24.15
CA THR A 108 7.94 -30.42 -25.33
C THR A 108 9.37 -30.96 -25.41
N TYR A 109 10.05 -31.02 -24.28
CA TYR A 109 11.42 -31.48 -24.15
C TYR A 109 11.44 -32.80 -23.36
N ASN A 110 12.09 -33.85 -23.90
CA ASN A 110 12.23 -35.06 -23.16
C ASN A 110 13.15 -34.83 -21.94
N PRO A 111 12.63 -34.87 -20.70
CA PRO A 111 13.41 -34.54 -19.50
C PRO A 111 14.55 -35.53 -19.20
N GLU A 112 14.54 -36.75 -19.78
CA GLU A 112 15.62 -37.72 -19.61
C GLU A 112 16.86 -37.39 -20.47
N ILE A 113 16.66 -36.70 -21.60
CA ILE A 113 17.73 -36.40 -22.56
C ILE A 113 18.08 -34.90 -22.54
N GLN A 114 17.07 -34.03 -22.40
CA GLN A 114 17.13 -32.57 -22.51
C GLN A 114 16.64 -31.88 -21.24
N TRP A 115 17.07 -32.38 -20.07
CA TRP A 115 16.57 -31.85 -18.80
C TRP A 115 16.91 -30.36 -18.58
N THR A 116 18.07 -29.88 -19.08
CA THR A 116 18.48 -28.49 -18.99
C THR A 116 17.56 -27.57 -19.79
N GLU A 117 17.21 -27.94 -21.00
CA GLU A 117 16.33 -27.20 -21.88
C GLU A 117 14.90 -27.11 -21.28
N ALA A 118 14.42 -28.25 -20.75
CA ALA A 118 13.12 -28.28 -20.09
C ALA A 118 13.08 -27.35 -18.87
N HIS A 119 14.11 -27.34 -18.02
CA HIS A 119 14.15 -26.46 -16.84
C HIS A 119 14.31 -25.00 -17.22
N VAL A 120 15.15 -24.65 -18.21
CA VAL A 120 15.29 -23.28 -18.69
C VAL A 120 14.00 -22.77 -19.30
N ALA A 121 13.34 -23.58 -20.13
CA ALA A 121 12.03 -23.20 -20.69
C ALA A 121 10.96 -22.97 -19.61
N ALA A 122 10.89 -23.87 -18.63
CA ALA A 122 9.97 -23.73 -17.50
C ALA A 122 10.27 -22.49 -16.66
N MET A 123 11.55 -22.19 -16.41
CA MET A 123 11.97 -21.00 -15.68
C MET A 123 11.60 -19.71 -16.41
N LEU A 124 11.83 -19.65 -17.72
CA LEU A 124 11.43 -18.50 -18.53
C LEU A 124 9.91 -18.32 -18.52
N GLY A 125 9.12 -19.38 -18.67
CA GLY A 125 7.67 -19.32 -18.61
C GLY A 125 7.15 -18.80 -17.26
N SER A 126 7.72 -19.29 -16.15
CA SER A 126 7.36 -18.82 -14.81
C SER A 126 7.74 -17.36 -14.57
N LEU A 127 8.90 -16.90 -15.06
CA LEU A 127 9.32 -15.50 -14.96
C LEU A 127 8.40 -14.58 -15.76
N VAL A 128 7.96 -14.97 -16.96
CA VAL A 128 7.00 -14.19 -17.75
C VAL A 128 5.68 -14.03 -16.99
N ALA A 129 5.15 -15.12 -16.41
CA ALA A 129 3.91 -15.08 -15.63
C ALA A 129 4.04 -14.16 -14.40
N VAL A 130 5.11 -14.27 -13.64
CA VAL A 130 5.37 -13.40 -12.47
C VAL A 130 5.58 -11.95 -12.89
N SER A 131 6.25 -11.70 -14.01
CA SER A 131 6.43 -10.34 -14.55
C SER A 131 5.09 -9.69 -14.90
N ALA A 132 4.17 -10.43 -15.52
CA ALA A 132 2.84 -9.93 -15.84
C ALA A 132 2.07 -9.53 -14.56
N ILE A 133 2.12 -10.36 -13.51
CA ILE A 133 1.50 -10.06 -12.22
C ILE A 133 2.14 -8.83 -11.56
N THR A 134 3.47 -8.73 -11.60
CA THR A 134 4.21 -7.57 -11.05
C THR A 134 3.84 -6.28 -11.77
N LEU A 135 3.72 -6.32 -13.11
CA LEU A 135 3.27 -5.17 -13.90
C LEU A 135 1.82 -4.78 -13.55
N ASN A 136 0.95 -5.75 -13.32
CA ASN A 136 -0.42 -5.48 -12.90
C ASN A 136 -0.46 -4.76 -11.55
N ILE A 137 0.31 -5.23 -10.56
CA ILE A 137 0.46 -4.57 -9.25
C ILE A 137 0.98 -3.13 -9.44
N HIS A 138 2.04 -2.97 -10.22
CA HIS A 138 2.64 -1.66 -10.48
C HIS A 138 1.63 -0.69 -11.11
N ASN A 139 0.92 -1.12 -12.13
CA ASN A 139 -0.09 -0.29 -12.82
C ASN A 139 -1.23 0.13 -11.87
N SER A 140 -1.69 -0.77 -11.00
CA SER A 140 -2.73 -0.47 -10.02
C SER A 140 -2.31 0.62 -9.04
N TRP A 141 -1.09 0.54 -8.52
CA TRP A 141 -0.54 1.55 -7.62
C TRP A 141 -0.22 2.87 -8.32
N ASP A 142 0.31 2.82 -9.54
CA ASP A 142 0.61 4.01 -10.33
C ASP A 142 -0.66 4.78 -10.70
N TYR A 143 -1.73 4.08 -11.06
CA TYR A 143 -3.04 4.68 -11.31
C TYR A 143 -3.56 5.47 -10.09
N VAL A 144 -3.58 4.83 -8.91
CA VAL A 144 -4.06 5.49 -7.68
C VAL A 144 -3.15 6.64 -7.27
N ARG A 145 -1.82 6.46 -7.38
CA ARG A 145 -0.85 7.52 -7.12
C ARG A 145 -1.10 8.73 -7.99
N ASN A 146 -1.29 8.54 -9.29
CA ASN A 146 -1.53 9.62 -10.23
C ASN A 146 -2.85 10.34 -9.93
N ARG A 147 -3.90 9.60 -9.57
CA ARG A 147 -5.16 10.21 -9.12
C ARG A 147 -5.03 10.97 -7.80
N LEU A 148 -4.23 10.50 -6.86
CA LEU A 148 -3.95 11.21 -5.61
C LEU A 148 -3.17 12.51 -5.84
N LEU A 149 -2.20 12.51 -6.77
CA LEU A 149 -1.38 13.67 -7.09
C LEU A 149 -2.08 14.67 -8.01
N SER A 150 -3.10 14.25 -8.75
CA SER A 150 -3.88 15.13 -9.62
C SER A 150 -4.63 16.18 -8.79
N ALA A 151 -4.63 17.42 -9.23
CA ALA A 151 -5.40 18.51 -8.63
C ALA A 151 -6.91 18.40 -8.90
N THR A 152 -7.30 17.58 -9.87
CA THR A 152 -8.70 17.40 -10.29
C THR A 152 -9.08 15.93 -10.22
N ILE A 153 -10.36 15.67 -9.95
CA ILE A 153 -10.96 14.34 -10.00
C ILE A 153 -11.98 14.36 -11.11
N GLU A 154 -11.80 13.46 -12.07
CA GLU A 154 -12.83 13.15 -13.05
C GLU A 154 -13.77 12.12 -12.43
N TYR A 155 -15.07 12.37 -12.44
CA TYR A 155 -16.10 11.49 -11.89
C TYR A 155 -17.34 11.43 -12.79
N GLU A 156 -18.09 10.34 -12.68
CA GLU A 156 -19.32 10.11 -13.42
C GLU A 156 -20.49 10.05 -12.42
N GLU A 157 -21.50 10.90 -12.58
CA GLU A 157 -22.65 10.94 -11.67
C GLU A 157 -23.65 9.79 -11.86
N THR A 158 -23.87 9.31 -13.08
CA THR A 158 -24.92 8.32 -13.37
C THR A 158 -24.66 7.44 -14.59
N GLY A 159 -23.48 6.90 -14.77
CA GLY A 159 -23.25 5.82 -15.74
C GLY A 159 -23.45 6.17 -17.22
N TRP A 160 -23.64 7.41 -17.59
CA TRP A 160 -23.75 7.89 -18.97
C TRP A 160 -22.92 9.17 -19.19
N TYR A 161 -21.70 9.01 -19.67
CA TYR A 161 -20.85 9.92 -20.47
C TYR A 161 -20.75 11.42 -20.08
N ASP A 162 -21.26 11.84 -18.96
CA ASP A 162 -21.05 13.20 -18.47
C ASP A 162 -19.91 13.22 -17.43
N GLY A 163 -18.70 12.94 -17.90
CA GLY A 163 -17.49 13.06 -17.08
C GLY A 163 -17.35 14.48 -16.55
N GLN A 164 -17.66 14.66 -15.27
CA GLN A 164 -17.51 15.93 -14.57
C GLN A 164 -16.12 16.03 -13.97
N VAL A 165 -15.60 17.23 -13.87
CA VAL A 165 -14.27 17.50 -13.28
C VAL A 165 -14.47 18.29 -11.99
N TYR A 166 -14.04 17.69 -10.88
CA TYR A 166 -14.04 18.35 -9.58
C TYR A 166 -12.62 18.74 -9.17
N VAL A 167 -12.44 19.97 -8.72
CA VAL A 167 -11.16 20.46 -8.18
C VAL A 167 -11.06 20.07 -6.71
N LYS A 168 -10.02 19.33 -6.35
CA LYS A 168 -9.82 18.88 -4.96
C LYS A 168 -9.69 20.08 -4.02
N THR A 169 -10.37 20.00 -2.88
CA THR A 169 -10.12 20.89 -1.76
C THR A 169 -8.86 20.45 -0.99
N PRO A 170 -8.15 21.37 -0.28
CA PRO A 170 -6.94 21.03 0.47
C PRO A 170 -7.13 19.97 1.56
N GLU A 171 -8.38 19.61 1.87
CA GLU A 171 -8.77 18.67 2.93
C GLU A 171 -8.97 17.23 2.41
N MET A 172 -8.92 17.00 1.09
CA MET A 172 -9.00 15.70 0.41
C MET A 172 -7.63 15.12 0.11
#